data_9ee6b25fd210a7f10f3792a986ce4475
#
_entry.id   9ee6b25fd210a7f10f3792a986ce4475
#
_cell.length_a   1.000
_cell.length_b   1.000
_cell.length_c   1.000
_cell.angle_alpha   90.00
_cell.angle_beta   90.00
_cell.angle_gamma   90.00
#
_symmetry.space_group_name_H-M   'P 1'
#
loop_
_entity.id
_entity.type
_entity.pdbx_description
1 polymer ?
#
loop_
_entity_poly.entity_id
_entity_poly.type
_entity_poly.pdbx_seq_one_letter_code
_entity_poly.pdbx_strand_id
1 'polypeptide(L)'
;MSRYAIGYILHGTKNVYYGDKRYSVSRGEIFYMGIGHHHIENVSEEDAPFEEIIFYYTPASLQHILSHLGITYGVRFTNSHTCDWCRSRNHVAMPAWNAAKSFFVNTNSYLREELFRHDETAENIKLTELLYLLISHGDCCLKSKLLRNMDVASGNFEQIVYNHMFKDVSIEQLSEICNRSLTSFKKEFKRHFEMPPHKWYIQQRLMHSRLLLISTSKSVSEIGHECAFPNTSHFIKLFKKEYSITPSAYRVRHLEAVRHNSEKVGTLHEVREVESADVEQVPMAVNG
;
A
#
# COMPACT_ATOMS: atom_id res chain seq x y z
N MET A 1 5.49 -2.45 -2.51
CA MET A 1 5.70 -1.06 -2.03
C MET A 1 7.11 -0.95 -1.45
N SER A 2 7.90 0.00 -1.91
CA SER A 2 9.30 0.23 -1.44
C SER A 2 9.39 1.36 -0.39
N ARG A 3 8.28 1.96 -0.04
CA ARG A 3 8.14 3.05 0.93
C ARG A 3 7.09 2.69 1.98
N TYR A 4 7.18 3.31 3.14
CA TYR A 4 6.09 3.31 4.10
C TYR A 4 4.97 4.23 3.62
N ALA A 5 3.74 3.95 4.03
CA ALA A 5 2.60 4.78 3.72
C ALA A 5 1.78 5.11 4.97
N ILE A 6 1.30 6.34 5.03
CA ILE A 6 0.27 6.79 5.95
C ILE A 6 -0.83 7.41 5.11
N GLY A 7 -2.06 6.96 5.29
CA GLY A 7 -3.17 7.45 4.51
C GLY A 7 -4.44 7.62 5.33
N TYR A 8 -5.43 8.22 4.69
CA TYR A 8 -6.74 8.49 5.24
C TYR A 8 -7.80 8.23 4.17
N ILE A 9 -8.86 7.54 4.55
CA ILE A 9 -9.97 7.25 3.63
C ILE A 9 -10.99 8.38 3.69
N LEU A 10 -11.17 9.06 2.57
CA LEU A 10 -12.17 10.10 2.38
C LEU A 10 -13.53 9.50 2.04
N HIS A 11 -13.57 8.55 1.09
CA HIS A 11 -14.76 7.84 0.67
C HIS A 11 -14.45 6.38 0.36
N GLY A 12 -15.37 5.48 0.69
CA GLY A 12 -15.25 4.05 0.43
C GLY A 12 -14.50 3.27 1.50
N THR A 13 -14.08 2.08 1.12
CA THR A 13 -13.36 1.14 1.99
C THR A 13 -12.16 0.55 1.26
N LYS A 14 -11.02 0.52 1.93
CA LYS A 14 -9.80 -0.15 1.47
C LYS A 14 -9.68 -1.50 2.18
N ASN A 15 -9.69 -2.59 1.43
CA ASN A 15 -9.39 -3.92 1.94
C ASN A 15 -7.91 -4.25 1.67
N VAL A 16 -7.20 -4.65 2.71
CA VAL A 16 -5.80 -5.08 2.63
C VAL A 16 -5.74 -6.55 3.02
N TYR A 17 -5.15 -7.38 2.16
CA TYR A 17 -5.08 -8.82 2.35
C TYR A 17 -3.65 -9.26 2.69
N TYR A 18 -3.53 -10.08 3.74
CA TYR A 18 -2.30 -10.72 4.17
C TYR A 18 -2.57 -12.23 4.33
N GLY A 19 -2.16 -13.03 3.34
CA GLY A 19 -2.57 -14.43 3.26
C GLY A 19 -4.09 -14.53 3.22
N ASP A 20 -4.67 -15.33 4.09
CA ASP A 20 -6.14 -15.55 4.15
C ASP A 20 -6.88 -14.48 5.00
N LYS A 21 -6.17 -13.50 5.55
CA LYS A 21 -6.78 -12.47 6.40
C LYS A 21 -7.04 -11.19 5.63
N ARG A 22 -8.27 -10.70 5.71
CA ARG A 22 -8.68 -9.39 5.22
C ARG A 22 -8.74 -8.39 6.36
N TYR A 23 -8.21 -7.21 6.11
CA TYR A 23 -8.28 -6.05 7.01
C TYR A 23 -8.92 -4.90 6.24
N SER A 24 -10.01 -4.39 6.76
CA SER A 24 -10.73 -3.29 6.14
C SER A 24 -10.38 -1.98 6.85
N VAL A 25 -10.18 -0.93 6.06
CA VAL A 25 -10.00 0.45 6.50
C VAL A 25 -11.13 1.24 5.87
N SER A 26 -11.95 1.85 6.70
CA SER A 26 -13.17 2.51 6.27
C SER A 26 -13.01 4.03 6.25
N ARG A 27 -14.00 4.72 5.67
CA ARG A 27 -14.10 6.17 5.67
C ARG A 27 -13.89 6.75 7.08
N GLY A 28 -13.06 7.78 7.17
CA GLY A 28 -12.74 8.45 8.43
C GLY A 28 -11.63 7.80 9.24
N GLU A 29 -11.03 6.72 8.75
CA GLU A 29 -9.89 6.07 9.39
C GLU A 29 -8.58 6.50 8.78
N ILE A 30 -7.58 6.66 9.65
CA ILE A 30 -6.17 6.84 9.28
C ILE A 30 -5.46 5.49 9.37
N PHE A 31 -4.60 5.20 8.41
CA PHE A 31 -3.89 3.93 8.37
C PHE A 31 -2.39 4.09 8.11
N TYR A 32 -1.65 3.12 8.57
CA TYR A 32 -0.24 2.90 8.27
C TYR A 32 -0.08 1.58 7.50
N MET A 33 0.78 1.59 6.48
CA MET A 33 1.21 0.39 5.78
C MET A 33 2.74 0.37 5.70
N GLY A 34 3.31 -0.75 6.12
CA GLY A 34 4.74 -1.02 6.03
C GLY A 34 5.22 -1.30 4.61
N ILE A 35 6.53 -1.39 4.44
CA ILE A 35 7.14 -1.81 3.18
C ILE A 35 6.71 -3.25 2.85
N GLY A 36 6.46 -3.54 1.57
CA GLY A 36 6.13 -4.88 1.09
C GLY A 36 5.15 -4.89 -0.06
N HIS A 37 4.78 -6.10 -0.47
CA HIS A 37 3.70 -6.33 -1.41
C HIS A 37 2.39 -6.48 -0.63
N HIS A 38 1.45 -5.62 -0.95
CA HIS A 38 0.11 -5.65 -0.37
C HIS A 38 -0.89 -5.98 -1.48
N HIS A 39 -1.76 -6.92 -1.23
CA HIS A 39 -2.94 -7.09 -2.07
C HIS A 39 -4.01 -6.15 -1.52
N ILE A 40 -4.43 -5.20 -2.35
CA ILE A 40 -5.36 -4.15 -1.98
C ILE A 40 -6.55 -4.20 -2.93
N GLU A 41 -7.74 -4.07 -2.36
CA GLU A 41 -8.99 -3.90 -3.06
C GLU A 41 -9.65 -2.61 -2.54
N ASN A 42 -9.93 -1.69 -3.44
CA ASN A 42 -10.63 -0.45 -3.11
C ASN A 42 -12.10 -0.61 -3.50
N VAL A 43 -12.99 -0.36 -2.56
CA VAL A 43 -14.44 -0.51 -2.71
C VAL A 43 -15.10 0.86 -2.60
N SER A 44 -15.81 1.27 -3.64
CA SER A 44 -16.58 2.52 -3.67
C SER A 44 -17.84 2.42 -2.81
N GLU A 45 -18.35 3.54 -2.35
CA GLU A 45 -19.71 3.67 -1.81
C GLU A 45 -20.73 3.80 -2.94
N GLU A 46 -22.02 3.59 -2.66
CA GLU A 46 -23.08 3.66 -3.68
C GLU A 46 -23.13 5.05 -4.36
N ASP A 47 -22.90 6.11 -3.58
CA ASP A 47 -23.05 7.50 -4.02
C ASP A 47 -21.71 8.21 -4.32
N ALA A 48 -20.56 7.56 -4.09
CA ALA A 48 -19.25 8.18 -4.25
C ALA A 48 -18.15 7.18 -4.65
N PRO A 49 -17.25 7.57 -5.57
CA PRO A 49 -16.09 6.77 -5.88
C PRO A 49 -15.16 6.64 -4.66
N PHE A 50 -14.33 5.59 -4.65
CA PHE A 50 -13.29 5.45 -3.64
C PHE A 50 -12.30 6.62 -3.73
N GLU A 51 -12.05 7.28 -2.59
CA GLU A 51 -11.12 8.40 -2.51
C GLU A 51 -10.27 8.29 -1.23
N GLU A 52 -8.95 8.44 -1.39
CA GLU A 52 -8.00 8.42 -0.28
C GLU A 52 -6.87 9.42 -0.51
N ILE A 53 -6.23 9.84 0.58
CA ILE A 53 -4.97 10.59 0.55
C ILE A 53 -3.89 9.73 1.19
N ILE A 54 -2.77 9.54 0.48
CA ILE A 54 -1.64 8.75 0.96
C ILE A 54 -0.37 9.58 0.90
N PHE A 55 0.37 9.58 2.00
CA PHE A 55 1.74 10.07 2.09
C PHE A 55 2.71 8.89 2.11
N TYR A 56 3.65 8.89 1.18
CA TYR A 56 4.73 7.90 1.13
C TYR A 56 6.01 8.49 1.69
N TYR A 57 6.70 7.73 2.52
CA TYR A 57 7.97 8.15 3.09
C TYR A 57 8.97 6.99 3.20
N THR A 58 10.27 7.33 3.26
CA THR A 58 11.36 6.38 3.49
C THR A 58 11.83 6.48 4.94
N PRO A 59 12.55 5.47 5.48
CA PRO A 59 13.21 5.61 6.78
C PRO A 59 14.12 6.84 6.86
N ALA A 60 14.83 7.16 5.76
CA ALA A 60 15.72 8.30 5.70
C ALA A 60 14.97 9.64 5.77
N SER A 61 13.88 9.81 5.01
CA SER A 61 13.07 11.03 5.07
C SER A 61 12.38 11.18 6.44
N LEU A 62 11.90 10.09 7.03
CA LEU A 62 11.36 10.11 8.38
C LEU A 62 12.41 10.58 9.40
N GLN A 63 13.60 9.97 9.38
CA GLN A 63 14.69 10.34 10.30
C GLN A 63 15.09 11.81 10.13
N HIS A 64 15.21 12.29 8.90
CA HIS A 64 15.54 13.69 8.61
C HIS A 64 14.49 14.64 9.19
N ILE A 65 13.20 14.40 8.92
CA ILE A 65 12.10 15.22 9.42
C ILE A 65 12.05 15.21 10.95
N LEU A 66 12.13 14.04 11.57
CA LEU A 66 12.06 13.93 13.02
C LEU A 66 13.27 14.54 13.71
N SER A 67 14.48 14.39 13.14
CA SER A 67 15.68 15.08 13.64
C SER A 67 15.52 16.60 13.58
N HIS A 68 14.98 17.10 12.48
CA HIS A 68 14.71 18.54 12.32
C HIS A 68 13.68 19.03 13.37
N LEU A 69 12.58 18.32 13.56
CA LEU A 69 11.57 18.63 14.60
C LEU A 69 12.19 18.62 16.01
N GLY A 70 13.04 17.64 16.30
CA GLY A 70 13.71 17.53 17.60
C GLY A 70 14.70 18.65 17.86
N ILE A 71 15.57 18.96 16.90
CA ILE A 71 16.65 19.95 17.03
C ILE A 71 16.07 21.37 16.98
N THR A 72 15.21 21.66 16.00
CA THR A 72 14.74 23.02 15.74
C THR A 72 13.62 23.45 16.71
N TYR A 73 12.71 22.53 17.04
CA TYR A 73 11.51 22.84 17.82
C TYR A 73 11.47 22.16 19.20
N GLY A 74 12.51 21.41 19.56
CA GLY A 74 12.58 20.71 20.85
C GLY A 74 11.52 19.60 21.03
N VAL A 75 10.97 19.06 19.96
CA VAL A 75 9.95 18.01 20.03
C VAL A 75 10.56 16.73 20.61
N ARG A 76 9.96 16.21 21.67
CA ARG A 76 10.41 14.97 22.33
C ARG A 76 9.63 13.78 21.77
N PHE A 77 10.34 12.75 21.40
CA PHE A 77 9.78 11.51 20.87
C PHE A 77 9.73 10.46 21.96
N THR A 78 8.60 10.37 22.65
CA THR A 78 8.36 9.33 23.67
C THR A 78 7.28 8.38 23.17
N ASN A 79 7.44 7.09 23.45
CA ASN A 79 6.44 6.09 23.14
C ASN A 79 6.38 5.08 24.28
N SER A 80 5.30 5.11 25.04
CA SER A 80 4.98 4.13 26.09
C SER A 80 3.95 3.09 25.65
N HIS A 81 3.55 3.10 24.36
CA HIS A 81 2.55 2.19 23.84
C HIS A 81 3.05 0.75 23.81
N THR A 82 2.44 -0.10 24.61
CA THR A 82 2.70 -1.54 24.69
C THR A 82 1.49 -2.31 24.15
N CYS A 83 1.52 -2.70 22.90
CA CYS A 83 0.43 -3.42 22.28
C CYS A 83 1.00 -4.54 21.38
N ASP A 84 0.74 -5.79 21.74
CA ASP A 84 1.20 -6.93 20.96
C ASP A 84 0.51 -6.99 19.60
N TRP A 85 -0.72 -6.49 19.50
CA TRP A 85 -1.47 -6.44 18.26
C TRP A 85 -0.77 -5.57 17.20
N CYS A 86 -0.36 -4.35 17.52
CA CYS A 86 0.31 -3.49 16.54
C CYS A 86 1.78 -3.87 16.35
N ARG A 87 2.40 -4.50 17.35
CA ARG A 87 3.82 -4.88 17.31
C ARG A 87 4.12 -5.86 16.17
N SER A 88 3.26 -6.84 15.98
CA SER A 88 3.44 -7.94 15.03
C SER A 88 2.93 -7.64 13.62
N ARG A 89 2.13 -6.61 13.41
CA ARG A 89 1.46 -6.34 12.13
C ARG A 89 2.19 -5.32 11.28
N ASN A 90 2.16 -5.52 9.96
CA ASN A 90 2.73 -4.58 8.98
C ASN A 90 1.76 -3.48 8.55
N HIS A 91 0.57 -3.45 9.12
CA HIS A 91 -0.44 -2.42 8.91
C HIS A 91 -1.16 -2.11 10.22
N VAL A 92 -1.65 -0.91 10.34
CA VAL A 92 -2.47 -0.44 11.46
C VAL A 92 -3.49 0.54 10.90
N ALA A 93 -4.74 0.46 11.36
CA ALA A 93 -5.77 1.44 11.08
C ALA A 93 -6.50 1.79 12.36
N MET A 94 -6.97 3.03 12.46
CA MET A 94 -7.75 3.52 13.58
C MET A 94 -8.59 4.75 13.17
N PRO A 95 -9.68 5.04 13.87
CA PRO A 95 -10.43 6.29 13.66
C PRO A 95 -9.51 7.50 13.79
N ALA A 96 -9.59 8.42 12.83
CA ALA A 96 -8.80 9.63 12.89
C ALA A 96 -9.39 10.60 13.92
N TRP A 97 -8.53 11.23 14.74
CA TRP A 97 -8.94 12.31 15.65
C TRP A 97 -9.11 13.63 14.92
N ASN A 98 -9.73 14.61 15.56
CA ASN A 98 -10.17 15.84 14.89
C ASN A 98 -9.04 16.59 14.16
N ALA A 99 -7.86 16.74 14.76
CA ALA A 99 -6.74 17.42 14.11
C ALA A 99 -6.26 16.66 12.85
N ALA A 100 -6.19 15.33 12.91
CA ALA A 100 -5.84 14.53 11.74
C ALA A 100 -6.90 14.62 10.64
N LYS A 101 -8.20 14.57 10.98
CA LYS A 101 -9.29 14.79 10.01
C LYS A 101 -9.17 16.14 9.33
N SER A 102 -9.01 17.22 10.10
CA SER A 102 -8.84 18.58 9.58
C SER A 102 -7.63 18.68 8.65
N PHE A 103 -6.52 18.07 9.02
CA PHE A 103 -5.32 18.02 8.19
C PHE A 103 -5.60 17.39 6.82
N PHE A 104 -6.22 16.20 6.78
CA PHE A 104 -6.52 15.51 5.52
C PHE A 104 -7.57 16.24 4.67
N VAL A 105 -8.62 16.79 5.29
CA VAL A 105 -9.63 17.59 4.58
C VAL A 105 -9.00 18.83 3.95
N ASN A 106 -8.16 19.57 4.68
CA ASN A 106 -7.46 20.75 4.14
C ASN A 106 -6.47 20.34 3.05
N THR A 107 -5.74 19.25 3.24
CA THR A 107 -4.81 18.73 2.20
C THR A 107 -5.57 18.36 0.92
N ASN A 108 -6.76 17.75 1.04
CA ASN A 108 -7.60 17.45 -0.11
C ASN A 108 -8.00 18.70 -0.88
N SER A 109 -8.36 19.77 -0.18
CA SER A 109 -8.69 21.07 -0.83
C SER A 109 -7.50 21.59 -1.64
N TYR A 110 -6.31 21.58 -1.10
CA TYR A 110 -5.09 22.01 -1.81
C TYR A 110 -4.80 21.16 -3.04
N LEU A 111 -5.00 19.83 -2.96
CA LEU A 111 -4.81 18.93 -4.09
C LEU A 111 -5.81 19.18 -5.22
N ARG A 112 -7.06 19.52 -4.87
CA ARG A 112 -8.11 19.87 -5.84
C ARG A 112 -7.87 21.22 -6.53
N GLU A 113 -7.27 22.16 -5.84
CA GLU A 113 -6.90 23.49 -6.36
C GLU A 113 -5.58 23.48 -7.13
N GLU A 114 -4.98 22.31 -7.35
CA GLU A 114 -3.70 22.12 -8.06
C GLU A 114 -2.49 22.85 -7.45
N LEU A 115 -2.61 23.42 -6.24
CA LEU A 115 -1.59 24.19 -5.57
C LEU A 115 -0.30 23.39 -5.24
N PHE A 116 -0.39 22.06 -5.25
CA PHE A 116 0.73 21.16 -4.91
C PHE A 116 1.17 20.25 -6.05
N ARG A 117 0.66 20.46 -7.27
CA ARG A 117 1.08 19.62 -8.39
C ARG A 117 2.58 19.79 -8.64
N HIS A 118 3.34 18.72 -8.36
CA HIS A 118 4.79 18.63 -8.59
C HIS A 118 5.67 19.58 -7.76
N ASP A 119 5.19 20.05 -6.60
CA ASP A 119 6.02 20.81 -5.66
C ASP A 119 6.50 19.92 -4.51
N GLU A 120 7.72 19.41 -4.65
CA GLU A 120 8.38 18.58 -3.64
C GLU A 120 8.49 19.29 -2.28
N THR A 121 8.65 20.62 -2.28
CA THR A 121 8.72 21.42 -1.05
C THR A 121 7.39 21.41 -0.31
N ALA A 122 6.29 21.60 -1.02
CA ALA A 122 4.95 21.56 -0.45
C ALA A 122 4.61 20.16 0.08
N GLU A 123 4.97 19.11 -0.66
CA GLU A 123 4.80 17.72 -0.21
C GLU A 123 5.57 17.45 1.10
N ASN A 124 6.83 17.91 1.19
CA ASN A 124 7.66 17.75 2.38
C ASN A 124 7.14 18.55 3.58
N ILE A 125 6.63 19.76 3.37
CA ILE A 125 5.98 20.56 4.42
C ILE A 125 4.75 19.82 4.96
N LYS A 126 3.90 19.31 4.09
CA LYS A 126 2.70 18.56 4.47
C LYS A 126 3.03 17.23 5.16
N LEU A 127 4.03 16.50 4.69
CA LEU A 127 4.51 15.31 5.37
C LEU A 127 5.06 15.64 6.77
N THR A 128 5.79 16.74 6.91
CA THR A 128 6.32 17.20 8.21
C THR A 128 5.19 17.54 9.18
N GLU A 129 4.16 18.26 8.73
CA GLU A 129 2.96 18.57 9.51
C GLU A 129 2.24 17.29 9.96
N LEU A 130 2.01 16.35 9.04
CA LEU A 130 1.38 15.06 9.36
C LEU A 130 2.17 14.29 10.42
N LEU A 131 3.49 14.16 10.24
CA LEU A 131 4.36 13.47 11.18
C LEU A 131 4.35 14.13 12.56
N TYR A 132 4.38 15.47 12.61
CA TYR A 132 4.25 16.21 13.86
C TYR A 132 2.92 15.92 14.57
N LEU A 133 1.79 15.95 13.85
CA LEU A 133 0.47 15.62 14.40
C LEU A 133 0.41 14.20 14.96
N LEU A 134 0.97 13.23 14.25
CA LEU A 134 1.00 11.83 14.68
C LEU A 134 1.83 11.60 15.93
N ILE A 135 2.97 12.31 16.05
CA ILE A 135 3.88 12.16 17.20
C ILE A 135 3.36 12.88 18.41
N SER A 136 2.73 14.04 18.21
CA SER A 136 2.16 14.86 19.28
C SER A 136 0.85 14.29 19.83
N HIS A 137 0.20 13.41 19.08
CA HIS A 137 -0.96 12.69 19.58
C HIS A 137 -0.55 11.70 20.69
N GLY A 138 -1.51 11.35 21.57
CA GLY A 138 -1.26 10.38 22.65
C GLY A 138 -0.69 9.05 22.14
N ASP A 139 -0.15 8.24 23.05
CA ASP A 139 0.46 6.97 22.70
C ASP A 139 -0.56 6.03 22.03
N CYS A 140 -0.32 5.71 20.78
CA CYS A 140 -1.20 4.90 19.93
C CYS A 140 -0.40 3.99 18.98
N CYS A 141 -1.10 3.08 18.33
CA CYS A 141 -0.48 2.15 17.39
C CYS A 141 0.25 2.84 16.23
N LEU A 142 -0.30 3.93 15.68
CA LEU A 142 0.31 4.69 14.59
C LEU A 142 1.63 5.33 15.01
N LYS A 143 1.64 6.04 16.13
CA LYS A 143 2.85 6.63 16.72
C LYS A 143 3.91 5.55 17.00
N SER A 144 3.48 4.42 17.56
CA SER A 144 4.39 3.29 17.81
C SER A 144 5.03 2.77 16.53
N LYS A 145 4.27 2.66 15.44
CA LYS A 145 4.82 2.25 14.13
C LYS A 145 5.82 3.24 13.58
N LEU A 146 5.51 4.53 13.63
CA LEU A 146 6.41 5.60 13.19
C LEU A 146 7.73 5.58 13.95
N LEU A 147 7.69 5.59 15.27
CA LEU A 147 8.90 5.66 16.10
C LEU A 147 9.74 4.39 16.02
N ARG A 148 9.14 3.22 15.82
CA ARG A 148 9.89 1.98 15.57
C ARG A 148 10.62 1.97 14.23
N ASN A 149 10.14 2.71 13.24
CA ASN A 149 10.84 2.88 11.97
C ASN A 149 12.08 3.79 12.10
N MET A 150 12.20 4.54 13.21
CA MET A 150 13.40 5.30 13.57
C MET A 150 14.50 4.44 14.20
N ASP A 151 14.14 3.34 14.86
CA ASP A 151 15.13 2.40 15.41
C ASP A 151 15.93 1.79 14.27
N VAL A 152 17.05 2.43 13.97
CA VAL A 152 17.95 2.16 12.83
C VAL A 152 18.36 0.68 12.76
N ALA A 153 18.41 0.00 13.90
CA ALA A 153 18.65 -1.43 13.99
C ALA A 153 17.50 -2.29 13.46
N SER A 154 16.25 -1.86 13.66
CA SER A 154 15.04 -2.56 13.16
C SER A 154 14.73 -2.20 11.71
N GLY A 155 14.86 -0.93 11.33
CA GLY A 155 14.64 -0.47 9.95
C GLY A 155 15.63 -1.07 8.96
N ASN A 156 16.85 -1.34 9.40
CA ASN A 156 17.86 -2.00 8.57
C ASN A 156 17.49 -3.47 8.30
N PHE A 157 16.91 -4.19 9.25
CA PHE A 157 16.54 -5.60 9.09
C PHE A 157 15.44 -5.78 8.03
N GLU A 158 14.33 -5.09 8.18
CA GLU A 158 13.21 -5.16 7.22
C GLU A 158 13.66 -4.68 5.83
N GLN A 159 14.39 -3.58 5.75
CA GLN A 159 14.90 -3.05 4.50
C GLN A 159 15.86 -4.03 3.79
N ILE A 160 16.74 -4.68 4.53
CA ILE A 160 17.64 -5.72 3.99
C ILE A 160 16.81 -6.87 3.42
N VAL A 161 15.81 -7.36 4.17
CA VAL A 161 14.93 -8.44 3.74
C VAL A 161 14.23 -8.08 2.44
N TYR A 162 13.64 -6.88 2.34
CA TYR A 162 12.93 -6.43 1.14
C TYR A 162 13.88 -6.21 -0.06
N ASN A 163 15.06 -5.65 0.15
CA ASN A 163 16.04 -5.40 -0.91
C ASN A 163 16.60 -6.69 -1.53
N HIS A 164 16.44 -7.82 -0.84
CA HIS A 164 16.92 -9.12 -1.30
C HIS A 164 15.78 -10.08 -1.71
N MET A 165 14.54 -9.62 -1.70
CA MET A 165 13.35 -10.47 -1.92
C MET A 165 13.35 -11.18 -3.29
N PHE A 166 13.82 -10.50 -4.34
CA PHE A 166 13.90 -11.03 -5.71
C PHE A 166 15.34 -11.37 -6.12
N LYS A 167 16.25 -11.46 -5.17
CA LYS A 167 17.62 -11.91 -5.43
C LYS A 167 17.74 -13.40 -5.10
N ASP A 168 18.67 -14.06 -5.77
CA ASP A 168 19.03 -15.44 -5.47
C ASP A 168 19.98 -15.48 -4.26
N VAL A 169 19.41 -15.26 -3.09
CA VAL A 169 20.13 -15.23 -1.81
C VAL A 169 19.47 -16.21 -0.86
N SER A 170 20.26 -17.08 -0.25
CA SER A 170 19.77 -18.06 0.73
C SER A 170 19.41 -17.39 2.07
N ILE A 171 18.64 -18.09 2.90
CA ILE A 171 18.27 -17.58 4.23
C ILE A 171 19.53 -17.46 5.13
N GLU A 172 20.50 -18.32 4.95
CA GLU A 172 21.81 -18.29 5.63
C GLU A 172 22.57 -17.01 5.25
N GLN A 173 22.71 -16.74 3.95
CA GLN A 173 23.35 -15.52 3.45
C GLN A 173 22.62 -14.26 3.93
N LEU A 174 21.28 -14.27 3.97
CA LEU A 174 20.52 -13.17 4.51
C LEU A 174 20.78 -12.94 6.00
N SER A 175 20.94 -14.01 6.75
CA SER A 175 21.29 -13.90 8.18
C SER A 175 22.66 -13.24 8.38
N GLU A 176 23.64 -13.56 7.53
CA GLU A 176 24.97 -12.93 7.52
C GLU A 176 24.91 -11.46 7.14
N ILE A 177 24.17 -11.10 6.07
CA ILE A 177 23.96 -9.70 5.65
C ILE A 177 23.29 -8.87 6.77
N CYS A 178 22.41 -9.49 7.55
CA CYS A 178 21.80 -8.87 8.72
C CYS A 178 22.71 -8.86 9.97
N ASN A 179 23.94 -9.38 9.90
CA ASN A 179 24.86 -9.57 11.03
C ASN A 179 24.23 -10.36 12.20
N ARG A 180 23.55 -11.48 11.89
CA ARG A 180 22.85 -12.31 12.86
C ARG A 180 23.16 -13.80 12.64
N SER A 181 23.12 -14.58 13.72
CA SER A 181 23.06 -16.03 13.56
C SER A 181 21.74 -16.44 12.91
N LEU A 182 21.74 -17.56 12.19
CA LEU A 182 20.54 -18.09 11.51
C LEU A 182 19.34 -18.25 12.45
N THR A 183 19.59 -18.69 13.68
CA THR A 183 18.56 -18.86 14.72
C THR A 183 17.98 -17.50 15.14
N SER A 184 18.84 -16.51 15.39
CA SER A 184 18.43 -15.16 15.74
C SER A 184 17.68 -14.49 14.59
N PHE A 185 18.15 -14.65 13.35
CA PHE A 185 17.50 -14.17 12.15
C PHE A 185 16.08 -14.74 12.02
N LYS A 186 15.90 -16.06 12.09
CA LYS A 186 14.57 -16.70 11.99
C LYS A 186 13.62 -16.25 13.09
N LYS A 187 14.09 -16.06 14.32
CA LYS A 187 13.28 -15.57 15.45
C LYS A 187 12.83 -14.12 15.20
N GLU A 188 13.76 -13.26 14.80
CA GLU A 188 13.48 -11.87 14.51
C GLU A 188 12.58 -11.72 13.28
N PHE A 189 12.86 -12.49 12.22
CA PHE A 189 12.02 -12.53 11.02
C PHE A 189 10.56 -12.89 11.35
N LYS A 190 10.36 -13.95 12.15
CA LYS A 190 9.01 -14.34 12.59
C LYS A 190 8.35 -13.26 13.43
N ARG A 191 9.12 -12.49 14.20
CA ARG A 191 8.59 -11.35 14.97
C ARG A 191 8.10 -10.20 14.07
N HIS A 192 8.82 -9.90 12.95
CA HIS A 192 8.48 -8.81 12.04
C HIS A 192 7.40 -9.20 11.02
N PHE A 193 7.48 -10.42 10.49
CA PHE A 193 6.65 -10.87 9.37
C PHE A 193 5.60 -11.92 9.75
N GLU A 194 5.49 -12.31 11.01
CA GLU A 194 4.53 -13.28 11.58
C GLU A 194 4.63 -14.69 11.00
N MET A 195 5.58 -14.95 10.11
CA MET A 195 5.77 -16.26 9.47
C MET A 195 7.24 -16.58 9.24
N PRO A 196 7.58 -17.86 8.97
CA PRO A 196 8.94 -18.26 8.66
C PRO A 196 9.45 -17.60 7.35
N PRO A 197 10.77 -17.28 7.24
CA PRO A 197 11.34 -16.60 6.08
C PRO A 197 10.97 -17.25 4.75
N HIS A 198 11.22 -18.55 4.60
CA HIS A 198 10.99 -19.27 3.34
C HIS A 198 9.52 -19.17 2.87
N LYS A 199 8.55 -19.31 3.78
CA LYS A 199 7.13 -19.18 3.45
C LYS A 199 6.80 -17.76 3.00
N TRP A 200 7.32 -16.76 3.70
CA TRP A 200 7.12 -15.35 3.38
C TRP A 200 7.69 -14.98 2.01
N TYR A 201 8.93 -15.39 1.70
CA TYR A 201 9.54 -15.13 0.39
C TYR A 201 8.74 -15.74 -0.75
N ILE A 202 8.28 -16.97 -0.61
CA ILE A 202 7.42 -17.61 -1.62
C ILE A 202 6.13 -16.81 -1.82
N GLN A 203 5.45 -16.40 -0.76
CA GLN A 203 4.23 -15.62 -0.88
C GLN A 203 4.47 -14.28 -1.58
N GLN A 204 5.51 -13.55 -1.19
CA GLN A 204 5.83 -12.26 -1.83
C GLN A 204 6.16 -12.43 -3.33
N ARG A 205 6.94 -13.42 -3.67
CA ARG A 205 7.28 -13.74 -5.08
C ARG A 205 6.04 -14.14 -5.89
N LEU A 206 5.14 -14.92 -5.32
CA LEU A 206 3.87 -15.27 -5.96
C LEU A 206 2.94 -14.07 -6.14
N MET A 207 2.85 -13.19 -5.15
CA MET A 207 2.08 -11.94 -5.25
C MET A 207 2.63 -11.03 -6.36
N HIS A 208 3.94 -10.88 -6.44
CA HIS A 208 4.58 -10.10 -7.49
C HIS A 208 4.35 -10.72 -8.88
N SER A 209 4.45 -12.04 -8.99
CA SER A 209 4.20 -12.75 -10.24
C SER A 209 2.77 -12.56 -10.77
N ARG A 210 1.78 -12.48 -9.88
CA ARG A 210 0.40 -12.14 -10.27
C ARG A 210 0.33 -10.77 -10.94
N LEU A 211 1.00 -9.78 -10.36
CA LEU A 211 1.03 -8.43 -10.91
C LEU A 211 1.66 -8.44 -12.32
N LEU A 212 2.80 -9.10 -12.48
CA LEU A 212 3.47 -9.21 -13.79
C LEU A 212 2.64 -9.96 -14.82
N LEU A 213 1.87 -10.98 -14.42
CA LEU A 213 0.98 -11.72 -15.31
C LEU A 213 -0.10 -10.85 -15.94
N ILE A 214 -0.61 -9.85 -15.23
CA ILE A 214 -1.69 -8.96 -15.71
C ILE A 214 -1.17 -7.65 -16.31
N SER A 215 0.01 -7.19 -15.91
CA SER A 215 0.55 -5.88 -16.32
C SER A 215 1.60 -5.97 -17.44
N THR A 216 2.03 -7.17 -17.82
CA THR A 216 3.07 -7.36 -18.83
C THR A 216 2.73 -8.47 -19.81
N SER A 217 3.37 -8.43 -20.99
CA SER A 217 3.33 -9.49 -22.00
C SER A 217 4.38 -10.60 -21.79
N LYS A 218 5.20 -10.54 -20.74
CA LYS A 218 6.25 -11.52 -20.44
C LYS A 218 5.70 -12.94 -20.37
N SER A 219 6.46 -13.89 -20.84
CA SER A 219 6.11 -15.32 -20.73
C SER A 219 6.08 -15.78 -19.28
N VAL A 220 5.37 -16.87 -19.00
CA VAL A 220 5.32 -17.48 -17.67
C VAL A 220 6.73 -17.86 -17.17
N SER A 221 7.62 -18.26 -18.08
CA SER A 221 9.00 -18.60 -17.72
C SER A 221 9.81 -17.37 -17.30
N GLU A 222 9.72 -16.27 -18.07
CA GLU A 222 10.39 -15.01 -17.74
C GLU A 222 9.91 -14.45 -16.39
N ILE A 223 8.59 -14.49 -16.15
CA ILE A 223 8.02 -14.04 -14.88
C ILE A 223 8.52 -14.91 -13.72
N GLY A 224 8.54 -16.24 -13.89
CA GLY A 224 9.09 -17.13 -12.87
C GLY A 224 10.54 -16.80 -12.53
N HIS A 225 11.36 -16.52 -13.53
CA HIS A 225 12.76 -16.15 -13.35
C HIS A 225 12.92 -14.78 -12.66
N GLU A 226 12.18 -13.77 -13.12
CA GLU A 226 12.18 -12.43 -12.54
C GLU A 226 11.73 -12.42 -11.06
N CYS A 227 10.82 -13.32 -10.72
CA CYS A 227 10.37 -13.52 -9.34
C CYS A 227 11.33 -14.45 -8.53
N ALA A 228 12.52 -14.74 -9.03
CA ALA A 228 13.55 -15.55 -8.39
C ALA A 228 13.08 -16.97 -8.02
N PHE A 229 12.26 -17.61 -8.82
CA PHE A 229 12.00 -19.04 -8.70
C PHE A 229 13.10 -19.85 -9.39
N PRO A 230 13.56 -20.97 -8.79
CA PRO A 230 14.69 -21.73 -9.31
C PRO A 230 14.42 -22.36 -10.69
N ASN A 231 13.16 -22.62 -11.02
CA ASN A 231 12.72 -23.08 -12.33
C ASN A 231 11.20 -22.83 -12.53
N THR A 232 10.79 -22.81 -13.80
CA THR A 232 9.41 -22.55 -14.19
C THR A 232 8.41 -23.59 -13.65
N SER A 233 8.80 -24.86 -13.60
CA SER A 233 7.92 -25.93 -13.11
C SER A 233 7.62 -25.77 -11.63
N HIS A 234 8.61 -25.39 -10.85
CA HIS A 234 8.44 -25.08 -9.40
C HIS A 234 7.52 -23.87 -9.22
N PHE A 235 7.73 -22.81 -10.01
CA PHE A 235 6.87 -21.64 -10.01
C PHE A 235 5.41 -22.01 -10.29
N ILE A 236 5.15 -22.73 -11.39
CA ILE A 236 3.79 -23.14 -11.79
C ILE A 236 3.11 -23.97 -10.69
N LYS A 237 3.84 -24.91 -10.09
CA LYS A 237 3.33 -25.76 -9.01
C LYS A 237 2.93 -24.94 -7.78
N LEU A 238 3.78 -24.01 -7.34
CA LEU A 238 3.50 -23.16 -6.18
C LEU A 238 2.38 -22.18 -6.46
N PHE A 239 2.35 -21.57 -7.65
CA PHE A 239 1.30 -20.66 -8.07
C PHE A 239 -0.07 -21.36 -8.10
N LYS A 240 -0.15 -22.56 -8.72
CA LYS A 240 -1.38 -23.35 -8.73
C LYS A 240 -1.83 -23.76 -7.34
N LYS A 241 -0.87 -24.08 -6.44
CA LYS A 241 -1.19 -24.40 -5.04
C LYS A 241 -1.80 -23.22 -4.31
N GLU A 242 -1.28 -22.01 -4.51
CA GLU A 242 -1.71 -20.80 -3.81
C GLU A 242 -3.03 -20.24 -4.37
N TYR A 243 -3.17 -20.21 -5.70
CA TYR A 243 -4.30 -19.56 -6.38
C TYR A 243 -5.29 -20.52 -7.04
N SER A 244 -5.11 -21.83 -6.89
CA SER A 244 -5.95 -22.91 -7.45
C SER A 244 -5.99 -22.98 -8.98
N ILE A 245 -5.31 -22.08 -9.70
CA ILE A 245 -5.21 -22.05 -11.18
C ILE A 245 -3.76 -21.84 -11.61
N THR A 246 -3.42 -22.21 -12.86
CA THR A 246 -2.08 -22.00 -13.40
C THR A 246 -1.84 -20.53 -13.74
N PRO A 247 -0.56 -20.06 -13.79
CA PRO A 247 -0.24 -18.69 -14.19
C PRO A 247 -0.85 -18.28 -15.53
N SER A 248 -0.80 -19.17 -16.56
CA SER A 248 -1.38 -18.89 -17.86
C SER A 248 -2.91 -18.74 -17.80
N ALA A 249 -3.60 -19.63 -17.08
CA ALA A 249 -5.04 -19.55 -16.90
C ALA A 249 -5.44 -18.29 -16.10
N TYR A 250 -4.62 -17.89 -15.13
CA TYR A 250 -4.81 -16.65 -14.38
C TYR A 250 -4.77 -15.42 -15.29
N ARG A 251 -3.78 -15.34 -16.19
CA ARG A 251 -3.65 -14.26 -17.19
C ARG A 251 -4.87 -14.17 -18.10
N VAL A 252 -5.27 -15.31 -18.69
CA VAL A 252 -6.43 -15.35 -19.61
C VAL A 252 -7.69 -14.88 -18.93
N ARG A 253 -8.00 -15.42 -17.75
CA ARG A 253 -9.18 -15.04 -16.96
C ARG A 253 -9.23 -13.56 -16.65
N HIS A 254 -8.07 -12.94 -16.34
CA HIS A 254 -8.01 -11.52 -16.01
C HIS A 254 -8.22 -10.64 -17.27
N LEU A 255 -7.64 -11.02 -18.41
CA LEU A 255 -7.83 -10.31 -19.68
C LEU A 255 -9.28 -10.37 -20.17
N GLU A 256 -9.95 -11.51 -19.99
CA GLU A 256 -11.38 -11.67 -20.30
C GLU A 256 -12.25 -10.78 -19.41
N ALA A 257 -11.97 -10.71 -18.11
CA ALA A 257 -12.68 -9.84 -17.19
C ALA A 257 -12.54 -8.35 -17.55
N VAL A 258 -11.34 -7.92 -17.97
CA VAL A 258 -11.10 -6.53 -18.42
C VAL A 258 -11.86 -6.23 -19.71
N ARG A 259 -11.87 -7.13 -20.69
CA ARG A 259 -12.64 -6.97 -21.94
C ARG A 259 -14.12 -6.84 -21.66
N HIS A 260 -14.68 -7.73 -20.85
CA HIS A 260 -16.12 -7.71 -20.53
C HIS A 260 -16.55 -6.42 -19.79
N ASN A 261 -15.70 -5.86 -18.92
CA ASN A 261 -15.96 -4.58 -18.27
C ASN A 261 -15.84 -3.39 -19.24
N SER A 262 -14.91 -3.45 -20.22
CA SER A 262 -14.77 -2.41 -21.23
C SER A 262 -15.97 -2.38 -22.20
N GLU A 263 -16.52 -3.54 -22.56
CA GLU A 263 -17.73 -3.63 -23.38
C GLU A 263 -18.97 -3.09 -22.65
N LYS A 264 -19.11 -3.32 -21.35
CA LYS A 264 -20.19 -2.73 -20.55
C LYS A 264 -20.10 -1.22 -20.39
N VAL A 265 -18.89 -0.67 -20.29
CA VAL A 265 -18.68 0.79 -20.22
C VAL A 265 -18.91 1.42 -21.58
N GLY A 266 -18.53 0.78 -22.68
CA GLY A 266 -18.80 1.21 -24.05
C GLY A 266 -20.31 1.31 -24.35
N THR A 267 -21.08 0.30 -23.96
CA THR A 267 -22.55 0.29 -24.14
C THR A 267 -23.25 1.36 -23.28
N LEU A 268 -22.73 1.72 -22.14
CA LEU A 268 -23.26 2.82 -21.30
C LEU A 268 -22.98 4.20 -21.91
N HIS A 269 -21.87 4.37 -22.62
CA HIS A 269 -21.56 5.61 -23.35
C HIS A 269 -22.43 5.78 -24.59
N GLU A 270 -22.66 4.72 -25.37
CA GLU A 270 -23.56 4.76 -26.55
C GLU A 270 -25.01 5.04 -26.15
N VAL A 271 -25.51 4.48 -25.05
CA VAL A 271 -26.87 4.76 -24.56
C VAL A 271 -27.01 6.22 -24.07
N ARG A 272 -25.98 6.84 -23.51
CA ARG A 272 -26.03 8.25 -23.11
C ARG A 272 -25.96 9.22 -24.29
N GLU A 273 -25.25 8.87 -25.37
CA GLU A 273 -25.20 9.69 -26.58
C GLU A 273 -26.53 9.65 -27.37
N VAL A 274 -27.26 8.52 -27.33
CA VAL A 274 -28.57 8.39 -27.98
C VAL A 274 -29.67 9.17 -27.20
N GLU A 275 -29.61 9.17 -25.85
CA GLU A 275 -30.57 9.96 -25.04
C GLU A 275 -30.31 11.47 -25.07
N SER A 276 -29.11 11.95 -25.41
CA SER A 276 -28.83 13.38 -25.55
C SER A 276 -29.17 13.96 -26.92
N ALA A 277 -29.44 13.11 -27.93
CA ALA A 277 -29.77 13.56 -29.30
C ALA A 277 -31.27 13.87 -29.52
N ASP A 278 -32.17 13.45 -28.62
CA ASP A 278 -33.63 13.60 -28.78
C ASP A 278 -34.27 14.81 -28.05
N VAL A 279 -33.46 15.76 -27.53
CA VAL A 279 -33.99 16.93 -26.76
C VAL A 279 -33.67 18.28 -27.43
N GLU A 280 -33.59 18.37 -28.75
CA GLU A 280 -33.55 19.69 -29.42
C GLU A 280 -34.50 19.74 -30.61
N GLN A 281 -35.79 20.03 -30.34
CA GLN A 281 -36.65 20.82 -31.25
C GLN A 281 -38.02 21.08 -30.61
N VAL A 282 -38.10 22.17 -29.83
CA VAL A 282 -39.39 22.87 -29.59
C VAL A 282 -39.22 24.29 -30.08
N PRO A 283 -39.96 24.73 -31.11
CA PRO A 283 -39.85 26.09 -31.61
C PRO A 283 -40.56 27.06 -30.66
N MET A 284 -39.86 28.13 -30.26
CA MET A 284 -40.44 29.26 -29.56
C MET A 284 -41.38 30.01 -30.51
N ALA A 285 -42.68 29.96 -30.22
CA ALA A 285 -43.65 30.86 -30.80
C ALA A 285 -43.55 32.23 -30.12
N VAL A 286 -43.12 33.22 -30.88
CA VAL A 286 -43.23 34.64 -30.53
C VAL A 286 -44.68 35.08 -30.77
N ASN A 287 -45.35 35.55 -29.75
CA ASN A 287 -46.58 36.39 -29.93
C ASN A 287 -46.49 37.65 -29.05
N GLY A 288 -46.52 38.79 -29.73
CA GLY A 288 -47.19 39.98 -29.54
C GLY A 288 -47.07 40.81 -28.27
#